data_e97e80613ff3215a9b8b634449cc58fe
#
_entry.id   e97e80613ff3215a9b8b634449cc58fe
#
_cell.length_a   1.000
_cell.length_b   1.000
_cell.length_c   1.000
_cell.angle_alpha   90.00
_cell.angle_beta   90.00
_cell.angle_gamma   90.00
#
_symmetry.space_group_name_H-M   'P 1'
#
loop_
_entity.id
_entity.type
_entity.pdbx_description
1 polymer ?
#
loop_
_entity_poly.entity_id
_entity_poly.type
_entity_poly.pdbx_seq_one_letter_code
_entity_poly.pdbx_strand_id
1 'polypeptide(L)'
;YISMGHMLGVPLPKIFDPMINPNNFVGVQFLLTLIVMIIARRFYVVGFKQLFKLSPNMDSLIAVGTSSAFLYSVYISSKIFSGEIHLVHSLYYESAAMIIAFIMLGKYLETLSKGKASEAIKKLINFQAKKANLIRDNQIVEVDIEEISKGDIVFIKPGEKIPVDGIIIEGYSTIDEAMLTGESIPVEKTVNDKIFSGSINKDGILKVSVKATEKETLIHKIAKLVEDAQMTKAPIAKLADKVSLIFVPTVILIAIISSLVWAIAI
;
A
#
# COMPACT_ATOMS: atom_id res chain seq x y z
N TYR A 1 -26.97 7.87 -6.92
CA TYR A 1 -28.39 7.71 -7.17
C TYR A 1 -29.14 9.02 -6.92
N ILE A 2 -29.05 9.62 -5.72
CA ILE A 2 -29.83 10.79 -5.31
C ILE A 2 -29.58 11.98 -6.24
N SER A 3 -28.36 12.22 -6.63
CA SER A 3 -27.98 13.35 -7.47
C SER A 3 -28.17 13.09 -8.97
N MET A 4 -27.73 11.93 -9.46
CA MET A 4 -27.75 11.62 -10.90
C MET A 4 -28.93 10.74 -11.32
N GLY A 5 -29.75 10.24 -10.40
CA GLY A 5 -30.87 9.37 -10.71
C GLY A 5 -31.86 9.99 -11.70
N HIS A 6 -32.12 11.29 -11.54
CA HIS A 6 -32.98 12.03 -12.44
C HIS A 6 -32.44 12.08 -13.89
N MET A 7 -31.13 12.24 -14.06
CA MET A 7 -30.48 12.23 -15.38
C MET A 7 -30.50 10.84 -16.05
N LEU A 8 -30.53 9.78 -15.24
CA LEU A 8 -30.56 8.39 -15.70
C LEU A 8 -32.00 7.85 -15.88
N GLY A 9 -33.02 8.69 -15.73
CA GLY A 9 -34.44 8.31 -15.85
C GLY A 9 -34.94 7.39 -14.72
N VAL A 10 -34.19 7.28 -13.60
CA VAL A 10 -34.61 6.48 -12.45
C VAL A 10 -35.44 7.37 -11.50
N PRO A 11 -36.70 6.99 -11.17
CA PRO A 11 -37.56 7.80 -10.34
C PRO A 11 -36.99 7.96 -8.93
N LEU A 12 -36.81 9.20 -8.48
CA LEU A 12 -36.46 9.52 -7.10
C LEU A 12 -37.71 9.46 -6.20
N PRO A 13 -37.57 8.93 -4.96
CA PRO A 13 -38.63 9.08 -3.98
C PRO A 13 -38.96 10.56 -3.79
N LYS A 14 -40.25 10.92 -3.71
CA LYS A 14 -40.72 12.31 -3.55
C LYS A 14 -40.09 13.05 -2.38
N ILE A 15 -39.63 12.33 -1.35
CA ILE A 15 -38.92 12.88 -0.17
C ILE A 15 -37.56 13.48 -0.56
N PHE A 16 -36.91 12.97 -1.59
CA PHE A 16 -35.57 13.39 -2.05
C PHE A 16 -35.59 14.06 -3.41
N ASP A 17 -36.77 14.40 -3.91
CA ASP A 17 -36.93 15.13 -5.16
C ASP A 17 -36.51 16.59 -4.94
N PRO A 18 -35.52 17.13 -5.68
CA PRO A 18 -35.03 18.50 -5.52
C PRO A 18 -36.09 19.57 -5.78
N MET A 19 -37.06 19.24 -6.61
CA MET A 19 -38.15 20.20 -6.97
C MET A 19 -39.31 20.19 -5.95
N ILE A 20 -39.51 19.04 -5.26
CA ILE A 20 -40.62 18.89 -4.29
C ILE A 20 -40.11 19.18 -2.87
N ASN A 21 -38.94 18.68 -2.51
CA ASN A 21 -38.37 18.80 -1.17
C ASN A 21 -36.89 19.20 -1.22
N PRO A 22 -36.54 20.42 -1.64
CA PRO A 22 -35.16 20.88 -1.77
C PRO A 22 -34.33 20.75 -0.48
N ASN A 23 -34.95 21.06 0.67
CA ASN A 23 -34.26 20.99 1.97
C ASN A 23 -33.81 19.55 2.33
N ASN A 24 -34.66 18.58 2.09
CA ASN A 24 -34.33 17.18 2.35
C ASN A 24 -33.23 16.68 1.39
N PHE A 25 -33.32 17.08 0.11
CA PHE A 25 -32.33 16.78 -0.90
C PHE A 25 -30.95 17.30 -0.52
N VAL A 26 -30.87 18.58 -0.14
CA VAL A 26 -29.63 19.23 0.35
C VAL A 26 -29.11 18.55 1.60
N GLY A 27 -29.97 18.31 2.59
CA GLY A 27 -29.60 17.70 3.87
C GLY A 27 -28.99 16.30 3.71
N VAL A 28 -29.57 15.48 2.84
CA VAL A 28 -29.06 14.14 2.58
C VAL A 28 -27.73 14.18 1.82
N GLN A 29 -27.60 15.03 0.82
CA GLN A 29 -26.33 15.19 0.11
C GLN A 29 -25.21 15.69 1.03
N PHE A 30 -25.49 16.67 1.87
CA PHE A 30 -24.56 17.16 2.88
C PHE A 30 -24.10 16.03 3.81
N LEU A 31 -25.05 15.27 4.39
CA LEU A 31 -24.74 14.18 5.33
C LEU A 31 -23.89 13.08 4.67
N LEU A 32 -24.29 12.62 3.48
CA LEU A 32 -23.57 11.58 2.77
C LEU A 32 -22.14 12.02 2.41
N THR A 33 -21.98 13.25 1.92
CA THR A 33 -20.67 13.79 1.58
C THR A 33 -19.80 13.95 2.83
N LEU A 34 -20.37 14.43 3.94
CA LEU A 34 -19.66 14.56 5.20
C LEU A 34 -19.15 13.20 5.71
N ILE A 35 -19.96 12.15 5.63
CA ILE A 35 -19.55 10.78 5.99
C ILE A 35 -18.37 10.33 5.12
N VAL A 36 -18.44 10.53 3.80
CA VAL A 36 -17.35 10.19 2.88
C VAL A 36 -16.07 10.97 3.22
N MET A 37 -16.16 12.25 3.53
CA MET A 37 -15.03 13.08 3.93
C MET A 37 -14.40 12.60 5.25
N ILE A 38 -15.22 12.20 6.24
CA ILE A 38 -14.75 11.67 7.53
C ILE A 38 -14.00 10.34 7.32
N ILE A 39 -14.52 9.45 6.51
CA ILE A 39 -13.84 8.18 6.16
C ILE A 39 -12.50 8.48 5.47
N ALA A 40 -12.48 9.45 4.60
CA ALA A 40 -11.32 9.89 3.83
C ALA A 40 -10.41 10.89 4.57
N ARG A 41 -10.57 11.08 5.90
CA ARG A 41 -9.87 12.09 6.71
C ARG A 41 -8.36 12.15 6.49
N ARG A 42 -7.74 11.04 6.12
CA ARG A 42 -6.29 10.94 5.89
C ARG A 42 -5.83 11.89 4.77
N PHE A 43 -6.62 12.02 3.67
CA PHE A 43 -6.30 12.94 2.57
C PHE A 43 -6.26 14.38 3.04
N TYR A 44 -7.20 14.77 3.91
CA TYR A 44 -7.28 16.14 4.44
C TYR A 44 -6.12 16.43 5.40
N VAL A 45 -5.87 15.52 6.35
CA VAL A 45 -4.78 15.70 7.33
C VAL A 45 -3.43 15.79 6.64
N VAL A 46 -3.14 14.84 5.73
CA VAL A 46 -1.86 14.82 5.01
C VAL A 46 -1.79 15.97 4.01
N GLY A 47 -2.85 16.19 3.24
CA GLY A 47 -2.91 17.20 2.19
C GLY A 47 -2.71 18.62 2.73
N PHE A 48 -3.46 19.02 3.74
CA PHE A 48 -3.28 20.35 4.36
C PHE A 48 -1.94 20.50 5.07
N LYS A 49 -1.48 19.44 5.77
CA LYS A 49 -0.15 19.46 6.39
C LYS A 49 0.97 19.72 5.38
N GLN A 50 0.91 19.08 4.21
CA GLN A 50 1.90 19.29 3.14
C GLN A 50 1.74 20.67 2.47
N LEU A 51 0.51 21.15 2.32
CA LEU A 51 0.25 22.49 1.81
C LEU A 51 0.87 23.56 2.70
N PHE A 52 0.69 23.47 4.03
CA PHE A 52 1.30 24.40 5.00
C PHE A 52 2.82 24.29 5.05
N LYS A 53 3.40 23.16 4.68
CA LYS A 53 4.85 22.99 4.55
C LYS A 53 5.43 23.47 3.21
N LEU A 54 4.60 24.14 2.38
CA LEU A 54 4.97 24.59 1.03
C LEU A 54 5.49 23.45 0.12
N SER A 55 5.06 22.24 0.39
CA SER A 55 5.39 21.04 -0.39
C SER A 55 4.12 20.26 -0.75
N PRO A 56 3.18 20.89 -1.49
CA PRO A 56 1.93 20.26 -1.85
C PRO A 56 2.16 19.00 -2.69
N ASN A 57 1.31 18.00 -2.46
CA ASN A 57 1.30 16.71 -3.14
C ASN A 57 -0.10 16.41 -3.69
N MET A 58 -0.29 15.22 -4.25
CA MET A 58 -1.59 14.79 -4.76
C MET A 58 -2.70 14.85 -3.66
N ASP A 59 -2.38 14.50 -2.41
CA ASP A 59 -3.35 14.59 -1.32
C ASP A 59 -3.76 16.06 -1.03
N SER A 60 -2.83 17.02 -1.22
CA SER A 60 -3.11 18.46 -1.10
C SER A 60 -4.10 18.93 -2.17
N LEU A 61 -3.95 18.46 -3.42
CA LEU A 61 -4.88 18.79 -4.50
C LEU A 61 -6.30 18.29 -4.19
N ILE A 62 -6.40 17.03 -3.73
CA ILE A 62 -7.68 16.43 -3.33
C ILE A 62 -8.30 17.22 -2.18
N ALA A 63 -7.53 17.50 -1.14
CA ALA A 63 -8.01 18.21 0.04
C ALA A 63 -8.55 19.62 -0.29
N VAL A 64 -7.78 20.37 -1.07
CA VAL A 64 -8.20 21.74 -1.48
C VAL A 64 -9.44 21.69 -2.39
N GLY A 65 -9.41 20.86 -3.45
CA GLY A 65 -10.50 20.79 -4.42
C GLY A 65 -11.82 20.34 -3.80
N THR A 66 -11.79 19.23 -3.04
CA THR A 66 -13.02 18.69 -2.42
C THR A 66 -13.52 19.55 -1.25
N SER A 67 -12.63 20.18 -0.47
CA SER A 67 -13.04 21.14 0.56
C SER A 67 -13.67 22.40 -0.04
N SER A 68 -13.13 22.91 -1.14
CA SER A 68 -13.71 24.08 -1.83
C SER A 68 -15.10 23.76 -2.37
N ALA A 69 -15.28 22.61 -3.01
CA ALA A 69 -16.58 22.14 -3.50
C ALA A 69 -17.59 21.97 -2.34
N PHE A 70 -17.16 21.38 -1.24
CA PHE A 70 -17.99 21.18 -0.05
C PHE A 70 -18.41 22.52 0.59
N LEU A 71 -17.46 23.43 0.85
CA LEU A 71 -17.71 24.73 1.47
C LEU A 71 -18.62 25.61 0.59
N TYR A 72 -18.37 25.61 -0.72
CA TYR A 72 -19.25 26.30 -1.67
C TYR A 72 -20.68 25.74 -1.59
N SER A 73 -20.82 24.42 -1.57
CA SER A 73 -22.14 23.78 -1.46
C SER A 73 -22.82 24.07 -0.12
N VAL A 74 -22.07 24.20 0.98
CA VAL A 74 -22.61 24.65 2.27
C VAL A 74 -23.15 26.09 2.16
N TYR A 75 -22.41 26.99 1.49
CA TYR A 75 -22.87 28.36 1.24
C TYR A 75 -24.16 28.37 0.39
N ILE A 76 -24.20 27.63 -0.73
CA ILE A 76 -25.42 27.54 -1.57
C ILE A 76 -26.57 26.90 -0.79
N SER A 77 -26.32 25.92 0.07
CA SER A 77 -27.33 25.30 0.93
C SER A 77 -27.99 26.33 1.85
N SER A 78 -27.22 27.27 2.41
CA SER A 78 -27.77 28.35 3.24
C SER A 78 -28.71 29.26 2.46
N LYS A 79 -28.42 29.50 1.19
CA LYS A 79 -29.27 30.27 0.27
C LYS A 79 -30.58 29.53 -0.06
N ILE A 80 -30.50 28.23 -0.31
CA ILE A 80 -31.66 27.38 -0.57
C ILE A 80 -32.58 27.35 0.65
N PHE A 81 -32.05 27.21 1.86
CA PHE A 81 -32.83 27.30 3.10
C PHE A 81 -33.47 28.68 3.31
N SER A 82 -32.91 29.76 2.74
CA SER A 82 -33.48 31.09 2.75
C SER A 82 -34.53 31.33 1.65
N GLY A 83 -34.83 30.31 0.79
CA GLY A 83 -35.88 30.36 -0.22
C GLY A 83 -35.39 30.44 -1.67
N GLU A 84 -34.08 30.50 -1.93
CA GLU A 84 -33.52 30.54 -3.30
C GLU A 84 -33.44 29.15 -3.91
N ILE A 85 -34.60 28.48 -4.14
CA ILE A 85 -34.68 27.05 -4.54
C ILE A 85 -34.02 26.79 -5.90
N HIS A 86 -33.98 27.79 -6.80
CA HIS A 86 -33.35 27.65 -8.12
C HIS A 86 -31.87 27.28 -8.06
N LEU A 87 -31.18 27.49 -6.94
CA LEU A 87 -29.77 27.14 -6.73
C LEU A 87 -29.51 25.66 -6.43
N VAL A 88 -30.55 24.82 -6.36
CA VAL A 88 -30.45 23.41 -6.05
C VAL A 88 -29.54 22.65 -7.04
N HIS A 89 -29.47 23.12 -8.28
CA HIS A 89 -28.60 22.55 -9.31
C HIS A 89 -27.14 23.03 -9.27
N SER A 90 -26.83 23.97 -8.37
CA SER A 90 -25.48 24.55 -8.18
C SER A 90 -24.72 23.91 -7.04
N LEU A 91 -25.17 22.77 -6.54
CA LEU A 91 -24.51 22.02 -5.48
C LEU A 91 -23.41 21.14 -6.05
N TYR A 92 -22.28 21.03 -5.33
CA TYR A 92 -21.13 20.22 -5.69
C TYR A 92 -20.81 19.13 -4.64
N TYR A 93 -21.75 18.82 -3.74
CA TYR A 93 -21.57 17.75 -2.75
C TYR A 93 -21.24 16.42 -3.40
N GLU A 94 -21.98 16.04 -4.44
CA GLU A 94 -21.77 14.81 -5.18
C GLU A 94 -20.40 14.75 -5.83
N SER A 95 -19.97 15.85 -6.46
CA SER A 95 -18.67 15.93 -7.14
C SER A 95 -17.54 15.71 -6.14
N ALA A 96 -17.60 16.33 -4.95
CA ALA A 96 -16.64 16.10 -3.88
C ALA A 96 -16.63 14.64 -3.44
N ALA A 97 -17.80 14.04 -3.20
CA ALA A 97 -17.93 12.66 -2.79
C ALA A 97 -17.43 11.66 -3.86
N MET A 98 -17.77 11.89 -5.13
CA MET A 98 -17.33 11.04 -6.25
C MET A 98 -15.83 11.07 -6.44
N ILE A 99 -15.19 12.24 -6.40
CA ILE A 99 -13.74 12.38 -6.51
C ILE A 99 -13.07 11.54 -5.42
N ILE A 100 -13.51 11.68 -4.17
CA ILE A 100 -12.97 10.92 -3.05
C ILE A 100 -13.17 9.41 -3.24
N ALA A 101 -14.39 9.01 -3.63
CA ALA A 101 -14.74 7.60 -3.84
C ALA A 101 -13.87 6.94 -4.91
N PHE A 102 -13.69 7.60 -6.07
CA PHE A 102 -12.83 7.06 -7.15
C PHE A 102 -11.37 6.98 -6.73
N ILE A 103 -10.86 7.96 -6.00
CA ILE A 103 -9.48 7.94 -5.52
C ILE A 103 -9.29 6.82 -4.48
N MET A 104 -10.25 6.65 -3.56
CA MET A 104 -10.22 5.54 -2.60
C MET A 104 -10.30 4.18 -3.29
N LEU A 105 -11.15 4.04 -4.30
CA LEU A 105 -11.23 2.83 -5.12
C LEU A 105 -9.89 2.55 -5.80
N GLY A 106 -9.28 3.56 -6.43
CA GLY A 106 -7.97 3.43 -7.05
C GLY A 106 -6.89 2.98 -6.06
N LYS A 107 -6.85 3.57 -4.86
CA LYS A 107 -5.91 3.16 -3.80
C LYS A 107 -6.20 1.75 -3.26
N TYR A 108 -7.46 1.36 -3.17
CA TYR A 108 -7.85 0.01 -2.80
C TYR A 108 -7.34 -1.03 -3.80
N LEU A 109 -7.56 -0.80 -5.09
CA LEU A 109 -7.09 -1.68 -6.17
C LEU A 109 -5.55 -1.75 -6.20
N GLU A 110 -4.87 -0.63 -5.99
CA GLU A 110 -3.41 -0.59 -5.85
C GLU A 110 -2.92 -1.47 -4.69
N THR A 111 -3.55 -1.34 -3.52
CA THR A 111 -3.21 -2.13 -2.33
C THR A 111 -3.44 -3.62 -2.55
N LEU A 112 -4.55 -3.96 -3.20
CA LEU A 112 -4.91 -5.35 -3.53
C LEU A 112 -3.86 -5.99 -4.47
N SER A 113 -3.42 -5.24 -5.47
CA SER A 113 -2.40 -5.69 -6.43
C SER A 113 -1.03 -5.90 -5.76
N LYS A 114 -0.62 -4.97 -4.88
CA LYS A 114 0.63 -5.08 -4.11
C LYS A 114 0.59 -6.22 -3.09
N GLY A 115 -0.56 -6.45 -2.46
CA GLY A 115 -0.72 -7.50 -1.45
C GLY A 115 -0.46 -8.91 -1.99
N LYS A 116 -0.91 -9.22 -3.20
CA LYS A 116 -0.70 -10.53 -3.84
C LYS A 116 0.78 -10.85 -4.08
N ALA A 117 1.58 -9.87 -4.48
CA ALA A 117 3.02 -10.07 -4.69
C ALA A 117 3.76 -10.27 -3.35
N SER A 118 3.37 -9.55 -2.29
CA SER A 118 3.94 -9.72 -0.95
C SER A 118 3.61 -11.09 -0.34
N GLU A 119 2.44 -11.66 -0.63
CA GLU A 119 2.04 -12.99 -0.13
C GLU A 119 2.91 -14.11 -0.71
N ALA A 120 3.27 -14.03 -1.99
CA ALA A 120 4.16 -15.00 -2.62
C ALA A 120 5.53 -15.03 -1.93
N ILE A 121 6.07 -13.88 -1.58
CA ILE A 121 7.36 -13.77 -0.88
C ILE A 121 7.27 -14.31 0.56
N LYS A 122 6.19 -13.98 1.28
CA LYS A 122 5.95 -14.54 2.62
C LYS A 122 5.89 -16.07 2.59
N LYS A 123 5.33 -16.67 1.53
CA LYS A 123 5.34 -18.12 1.36
C LYS A 123 6.76 -18.68 1.19
N LEU A 124 7.64 -17.98 0.49
CA LEU A 124 9.06 -18.37 0.36
C LEU A 124 9.77 -18.33 1.72
N ILE A 125 9.60 -17.28 2.51
CA ILE A 125 10.19 -17.17 3.85
C ILE A 125 9.63 -18.26 4.78
N ASN A 126 8.33 -18.50 4.76
CA ASN A 126 7.69 -19.53 5.58
C ASN A 126 8.12 -20.98 5.18
N PHE A 127 8.77 -21.14 4.03
CA PHE A 127 9.29 -22.43 3.61
C PHE A 127 10.62 -22.80 4.28
N GLN A 128 11.29 -21.86 4.95
CA GLN A 128 12.51 -22.15 5.72
C GLN A 128 12.22 -23.10 6.88
N ALA A 129 13.23 -23.85 7.29
CA ALA A 129 13.17 -24.64 8.50
C ALA A 129 13.02 -23.68 9.72
N LYS A 130 12.29 -24.08 10.74
CA LYS A 130 12.16 -23.30 11.99
C LYS A 130 13.16 -23.73 13.04
N LYS A 131 13.67 -24.94 12.93
CA LYS A 131 14.63 -25.56 13.85
C LYS A 131 15.82 -26.12 13.08
N ALA A 132 16.92 -26.27 13.76
CA ALA A 132 18.14 -26.86 13.22
C ALA A 132 18.85 -27.73 14.27
N ASN A 133 19.60 -28.69 13.81
CA ASN A 133 20.45 -29.52 14.66
C ASN A 133 21.87 -28.92 14.72
N LEU A 134 22.23 -28.32 15.86
CA LEU A 134 23.58 -27.80 16.11
C LEU A 134 24.48 -28.85 16.73
N ILE A 135 25.76 -28.84 16.39
CA ILE A 135 26.80 -29.62 17.09
C ILE A 135 27.41 -28.70 18.16
N ARG A 136 27.12 -29.00 19.44
CA ARG A 136 27.72 -28.35 20.61
C ARG A 136 28.34 -29.44 21.51
N ASP A 137 29.57 -29.25 21.93
CA ASP A 137 30.27 -30.19 22.79
C ASP A 137 30.20 -31.65 22.31
N ASN A 138 30.34 -31.86 21.00
CA ASN A 138 30.27 -33.16 20.32
C ASN A 138 28.88 -33.87 20.43
N GLN A 139 27.85 -33.13 20.83
CA GLN A 139 26.45 -33.58 20.87
C GLN A 139 25.57 -32.82 19.87
N ILE A 140 24.58 -33.51 19.34
CA ILE A 140 23.60 -32.89 18.44
C ILE A 140 22.43 -32.36 19.30
N VAL A 141 22.21 -31.04 19.28
CA VAL A 141 21.15 -30.39 20.01
C VAL A 141 20.24 -29.68 19.02
N GLU A 142 18.94 -29.90 19.11
CA GLU A 142 17.93 -29.20 18.31
C GLU A 142 17.68 -27.81 18.94
N VAL A 143 17.82 -26.77 18.15
CA VAL A 143 17.64 -25.36 18.56
C VAL A 143 16.72 -24.63 17.57
N ASP A 144 16.14 -23.54 18.01
CA ASP A 144 15.43 -22.64 17.10
C ASP A 144 16.43 -21.88 16.21
N ILE A 145 16.04 -21.61 14.96
CA ILE A 145 16.93 -20.95 13.98
C ILE A 145 17.45 -19.59 14.48
N GLU A 146 16.65 -18.89 15.29
CA GLU A 146 17.02 -17.58 15.86
C GLU A 146 18.22 -17.65 16.82
N GLU A 147 18.52 -18.84 17.37
CA GLU A 147 19.63 -19.06 18.29
C GLU A 147 20.96 -19.35 17.60
N ILE A 148 20.93 -19.55 16.26
CA ILE A 148 22.11 -19.89 15.48
C ILE A 148 22.98 -18.66 15.26
N SER A 149 24.28 -18.82 15.51
CA SER A 149 25.29 -17.80 15.31
C SER A 149 26.27 -18.13 14.19
N LYS A 150 26.92 -17.12 13.63
CA LYS A 150 27.99 -17.34 12.63
C LYS A 150 29.13 -18.14 13.25
N GLY A 151 29.57 -19.14 12.51
CA GLY A 151 30.63 -20.04 12.96
C GLY A 151 30.11 -21.31 13.63
N ASP A 152 28.85 -21.38 14.02
CA ASP A 152 28.23 -22.62 14.50
C ASP A 152 28.29 -23.69 13.43
N ILE A 153 28.22 -24.96 13.87
CA ILE A 153 28.21 -26.13 12.98
C ILE A 153 26.82 -26.75 13.04
N VAL A 154 26.15 -26.76 11.90
CA VAL A 154 24.85 -27.39 11.72
C VAL A 154 24.99 -28.75 11.14
N PHE A 155 24.27 -29.73 11.70
CA PHE A 155 24.17 -31.10 11.23
C PHE A 155 22.89 -31.31 10.44
N ILE A 156 22.99 -31.69 9.17
CA ILE A 156 21.86 -31.81 8.24
C ILE A 156 21.75 -33.25 7.73
N LYS A 157 20.60 -33.88 8.00
CA LYS A 157 20.31 -35.24 7.55
C LYS A 157 19.69 -35.27 6.15
N PRO A 158 19.73 -36.44 5.47
CA PRO A 158 18.95 -36.61 4.25
C PRO A 158 17.47 -36.30 4.43
N GLY A 159 16.89 -35.62 3.45
CA GLY A 159 15.49 -35.13 3.47
C GLY A 159 15.26 -33.87 4.26
N GLU A 160 16.22 -33.37 5.03
CA GLU A 160 16.04 -32.12 5.81
C GLU A 160 16.25 -30.88 4.96
N LYS A 161 15.53 -29.81 5.32
CA LYS A 161 15.75 -28.51 4.76
C LYS A 161 17.00 -27.87 5.35
N ILE A 162 17.78 -27.18 4.52
CA ILE A 162 18.94 -26.41 4.95
C ILE A 162 18.43 -25.17 5.69
N PRO A 163 18.79 -25.03 6.98
CA PRO A 163 18.20 -23.97 7.83
C PRO A 163 18.83 -22.61 7.59
N VAL A 164 20.13 -22.53 7.32
CA VAL A 164 20.89 -21.28 7.18
C VAL A 164 21.90 -21.38 6.04
N ASP A 165 22.38 -20.22 5.56
CA ASP A 165 23.44 -20.21 4.54
C ASP A 165 24.78 -20.56 5.18
N GLY A 166 25.54 -21.45 4.53
CA GLY A 166 26.80 -21.92 5.04
C GLY A 166 27.74 -22.53 4.00
N ILE A 167 28.83 -23.09 4.52
CA ILE A 167 29.82 -23.82 3.74
C ILE A 167 29.91 -25.23 4.30
N ILE A 168 29.91 -26.26 3.43
CA ILE A 168 30.08 -27.64 3.81
C ILE A 168 31.49 -27.83 4.33
N ILE A 169 31.65 -28.35 5.56
CA ILE A 169 32.93 -28.65 6.17
C ILE A 169 33.20 -30.17 6.20
N GLU A 170 32.13 -30.98 6.12
CA GLU A 170 32.23 -32.44 6.07
C GLU A 170 31.00 -33.01 5.38
N GLY A 171 31.18 -34.03 4.57
CA GLY A 171 30.11 -34.74 3.86
C GLY A 171 30.05 -34.45 2.37
N TYR A 172 29.17 -35.15 1.71
CA TYR A 172 28.81 -35.04 0.29
C TYR A 172 27.31 -35.30 0.16
N SER A 173 26.65 -34.56 -0.66
CA SER A 173 25.23 -34.79 -0.96
C SER A 173 24.79 -34.11 -2.23
N THR A 174 23.62 -34.50 -2.72
CA THR A 174 22.89 -33.83 -3.77
C THR A 174 21.89 -32.87 -3.13
N ILE A 175 21.92 -31.59 -3.52
CA ILE A 175 21.09 -30.53 -2.97
C ILE A 175 20.08 -30.08 -4.01
N ASP A 176 18.83 -30.06 -3.62
CA ASP A 176 17.74 -29.47 -4.41
C ASP A 176 17.65 -27.94 -4.11
N GLU A 177 18.14 -27.14 -5.04
CA GLU A 177 18.15 -25.70 -4.97
C GLU A 177 17.02 -25.07 -5.83
N ALA A 178 16.06 -25.86 -6.34
CA ALA A 178 15.02 -25.42 -7.27
C ALA A 178 14.21 -24.20 -6.77
N MET A 179 14.04 -24.11 -5.47
CA MET A 179 13.33 -22.99 -4.84
C MET A 179 14.05 -21.65 -4.99
N LEU A 180 15.36 -21.65 -5.13
CA LEU A 180 16.18 -20.44 -5.28
C LEU A 180 16.55 -20.17 -6.73
N THR A 181 16.92 -21.22 -7.48
CA THR A 181 17.42 -21.10 -8.86
C THR A 181 16.32 -21.26 -9.89
N GLY A 182 15.23 -21.92 -9.55
CA GLY A 182 14.18 -22.35 -10.49
C GLY A 182 14.54 -23.60 -11.31
N GLU A 183 15.76 -24.15 -11.16
CA GLU A 183 16.21 -25.35 -11.86
C GLU A 183 15.81 -26.59 -11.07
N SER A 184 15.10 -27.50 -11.71
CA SER A 184 14.60 -28.73 -11.06
C SER A 184 15.65 -29.84 -10.90
N ILE A 185 16.84 -29.67 -11.45
CA ILE A 185 17.91 -30.66 -11.38
C ILE A 185 18.72 -30.42 -10.10
N PRO A 186 18.77 -31.39 -9.16
CA PRO A 186 19.58 -31.26 -7.96
C PRO A 186 21.06 -31.16 -8.29
N VAL A 187 21.81 -30.42 -7.50
CA VAL A 187 23.26 -30.17 -7.70
C VAL A 187 24.06 -30.91 -6.68
N GLU A 188 25.13 -31.63 -7.15
CA GLU A 188 26.08 -32.26 -6.26
C GLU A 188 26.92 -31.21 -5.52
N LYS A 189 27.07 -31.37 -4.22
CA LYS A 189 27.83 -30.49 -3.32
C LYS A 189 28.78 -31.28 -2.44
N THR A 190 29.98 -30.76 -2.28
CA THR A 190 31.06 -31.39 -1.53
C THR A 190 31.68 -30.35 -0.56
N VAL A 191 32.70 -30.78 0.16
CA VAL A 191 33.44 -29.91 1.11
C VAL A 191 33.95 -28.65 0.43
N ASN A 192 33.78 -27.50 1.08
CA ASN A 192 34.02 -26.13 0.64
C ASN A 192 32.93 -25.52 -0.30
N ASP A 193 31.91 -26.27 -0.69
CA ASP A 193 30.82 -25.72 -1.47
C ASP A 193 29.85 -24.91 -0.57
N LYS A 194 29.27 -23.90 -1.18
CA LYS A 194 28.22 -23.08 -0.55
C LYS A 194 26.87 -23.75 -0.66
N ILE A 195 26.12 -23.69 0.41
CA ILE A 195 24.71 -24.09 0.44
C ILE A 195 23.85 -22.97 1.01
N PHE A 196 22.59 -22.96 0.62
CA PHE A 196 21.66 -21.86 0.91
C PHE A 196 20.44 -22.35 1.68
N SER A 197 19.99 -21.53 2.60
CA SER A 197 18.76 -21.75 3.36
C SER A 197 17.55 -21.95 2.43
N GLY A 198 16.69 -22.89 2.77
CA GLY A 198 15.50 -23.24 1.99
C GLY A 198 15.71 -24.29 0.92
N SER A 199 16.97 -24.68 0.61
CA SER A 199 17.28 -25.86 -0.20
C SER A 199 17.03 -27.14 0.58
N ILE A 200 16.92 -28.30 -0.10
CA ILE A 200 16.65 -29.59 0.51
C ILE A 200 17.86 -30.50 0.29
N ASN A 201 18.37 -31.06 1.37
CA ASN A 201 19.39 -32.08 1.33
C ASN A 201 18.78 -33.43 0.93
N LYS A 202 19.25 -34.08 -0.14
CA LYS A 202 18.62 -35.31 -0.66
C LYS A 202 19.23 -36.61 -0.07
N ASP A 203 20.55 -36.74 -0.11
CA ASP A 203 21.17 -38.09 0.01
C ASP A 203 22.08 -38.23 1.23
N GLY A 204 23.07 -37.38 1.39
CA GLY A 204 24.14 -37.51 2.36
C GLY A 204 23.93 -36.77 3.67
N ILE A 205 24.74 -37.05 4.66
CA ILE A 205 24.84 -36.29 5.89
C ILE A 205 25.83 -35.16 5.67
N LEU A 206 25.46 -33.95 6.07
CA LEU A 206 26.30 -32.75 5.94
C LEU A 206 26.58 -32.12 7.30
N LYS A 207 27.83 -31.69 7.50
CA LYS A 207 28.17 -30.70 8.54
C LYS A 207 28.52 -29.40 7.87
N VAL A 208 27.85 -28.33 8.29
CA VAL A 208 27.88 -27.02 7.63
C VAL A 208 28.29 -25.95 8.62
N SER A 209 29.34 -25.21 8.29
CA SER A 209 29.72 -23.99 9.04
C SER A 209 28.83 -22.84 8.61
N VAL A 210 28.09 -22.26 9.56
CA VAL A 210 27.19 -21.13 9.36
C VAL A 210 27.94 -19.86 8.94
N LYS A 211 27.53 -19.25 7.83
CA LYS A 211 28.10 -17.98 7.33
C LYS A 211 27.15 -16.81 7.42
N ALA A 212 25.85 -17.08 7.46
CA ALA A 212 24.83 -16.05 7.61
C ALA A 212 23.77 -16.49 8.63
N THR A 213 23.42 -15.61 9.53
CA THR A 213 22.30 -15.82 10.46
C THR A 213 20.97 -15.74 9.71
N GLU A 214 19.85 -16.12 10.34
CA GLU A 214 18.51 -16.15 9.73
C GLU A 214 18.20 -14.91 8.89
N LYS A 215 18.40 -13.71 9.48
CA LYS A 215 18.10 -12.41 8.84
C LYS A 215 19.07 -12.01 7.71
N GLU A 216 20.20 -12.66 7.62
CA GLU A 216 21.25 -12.40 6.62
C GLU A 216 21.23 -13.40 5.46
N THR A 217 20.37 -14.43 5.51
CA THR A 217 20.26 -15.44 4.45
C THR A 217 19.89 -14.82 3.10
N LEU A 218 20.25 -15.51 2.02
CA LEU A 218 19.94 -15.07 0.65
C LEU A 218 18.43 -14.86 0.45
N ILE A 219 17.60 -15.76 0.99
CA ILE A 219 16.13 -15.65 0.91
C ILE A 219 15.64 -14.37 1.59
N HIS A 220 16.13 -14.06 2.80
CA HIS A 220 15.76 -12.83 3.49
C HIS A 220 16.18 -11.56 2.74
N LYS A 221 17.36 -11.57 2.13
CA LYS A 221 17.84 -10.47 1.28
C LYS A 221 16.95 -10.27 0.05
N ILE A 222 16.60 -11.34 -0.63
CA ILE A 222 15.68 -11.30 -1.78
C ILE A 222 14.31 -10.77 -1.35
N ALA A 223 13.75 -11.30 -0.26
CA ALA A 223 12.48 -10.85 0.29
C ALA A 223 12.48 -9.35 0.60
N LYS A 224 13.53 -8.86 1.26
CA LYS A 224 13.69 -7.45 1.59
C LYS A 224 13.83 -6.57 0.35
N LEU A 225 14.61 -6.99 -0.64
CA LEU A 225 14.74 -6.25 -1.91
C LEU A 225 13.40 -6.09 -2.62
N VAL A 226 12.57 -7.13 -2.63
CA VAL A 226 11.25 -7.06 -3.27
C VAL A 226 10.28 -6.23 -2.43
N GLU A 227 10.34 -6.31 -1.10
CA GLU A 227 9.55 -5.47 -0.20
C GLU A 227 9.91 -3.98 -0.40
N ASP A 228 11.19 -3.64 -0.42
CA ASP A 228 11.68 -2.28 -0.66
C ASP A 228 11.26 -1.76 -2.06
N ALA A 229 11.31 -2.62 -3.07
CA ALA A 229 10.85 -2.29 -4.42
C ALA A 229 9.33 -2.01 -4.45
N GLN A 230 8.54 -2.78 -3.70
CA GLN A 230 7.08 -2.58 -3.61
C GLN A 230 6.68 -1.36 -2.78
N MET A 231 7.46 -1.00 -1.75
CA MET A 231 7.23 0.21 -0.96
C MET A 231 7.54 1.50 -1.73
N THR A 232 8.27 1.39 -2.83
CA THR A 232 8.56 2.53 -3.69
C THR A 232 7.28 2.98 -4.40
N LYS A 233 6.92 4.27 -4.27
CA LYS A 233 5.78 4.85 -4.99
C LYS A 233 5.92 4.57 -6.49
N ALA A 234 4.82 4.15 -7.13
CA ALA A 234 4.78 3.98 -8.57
C ALA A 234 5.31 5.26 -9.28
N PRO A 235 6.06 5.14 -10.39
CA PRO A 235 6.62 6.30 -11.09
C PRO A 235 5.58 7.35 -11.44
N ILE A 236 4.36 6.92 -11.78
CA ILE A 236 3.24 7.81 -12.10
C ILE A 236 2.76 8.61 -10.86
N ALA A 237 2.79 8.02 -9.66
CA ALA A 237 2.44 8.73 -8.43
C ALA A 237 3.49 9.79 -8.08
N LYS A 238 4.78 9.51 -8.31
CA LYS A 238 5.86 10.50 -8.15
C LYS A 238 5.71 11.66 -9.14
N LEU A 239 5.29 11.38 -10.38
CA LEU A 239 5.01 12.40 -11.39
C LEU A 239 3.82 13.27 -10.95
N ALA A 240 2.73 12.65 -10.48
CA ALA A 240 1.57 13.38 -9.97
C ALA A 240 1.93 14.30 -8.79
N ASP A 241 2.76 13.83 -7.85
CA ASP A 241 3.27 14.65 -6.75
C ASP A 241 4.09 15.84 -7.28
N LYS A 242 4.98 15.62 -8.26
CA LYS A 242 5.80 16.68 -8.88
C LYS A 242 4.94 17.72 -9.61
N VAL A 243 3.93 17.30 -10.34
CA VAL A 243 2.97 18.20 -10.98
C VAL A 243 2.20 19.00 -9.93
N SER A 244 1.76 18.36 -8.85
CA SER A 244 1.00 19.02 -7.77
C SER A 244 1.81 20.12 -7.07
N LEU A 245 3.13 19.99 -6.97
CA LEU A 245 4.02 21.02 -6.39
C LEU A 245 3.89 22.38 -7.10
N ILE A 246 3.66 22.39 -8.41
CA ILE A 246 3.52 23.63 -9.20
C ILE A 246 2.02 23.98 -9.34
N PHE A 247 1.21 22.98 -9.68
CA PHE A 247 -0.19 23.18 -10.03
C PHE A 247 -1.02 23.75 -8.85
N VAL A 248 -0.88 23.17 -7.65
CA VAL A 248 -1.68 23.58 -6.49
C VAL A 248 -1.45 25.04 -6.10
N PRO A 249 -0.21 25.53 -5.91
CA PRO A 249 0.04 26.94 -5.63
C PRO A 249 -0.44 27.86 -6.74
N THR A 250 -0.25 27.45 -8.02
CA THR A 250 -0.70 28.25 -9.17
C THR A 250 -2.21 28.43 -9.19
N VAL A 251 -2.98 27.35 -8.97
CA VAL A 251 -4.45 27.41 -8.92
C VAL A 251 -4.94 28.26 -7.76
N ILE A 252 -4.32 28.13 -6.58
CA ILE A 252 -4.66 28.95 -5.41
C ILE A 252 -4.39 30.43 -5.71
N LEU A 253 -3.25 30.75 -6.31
CA LEU A 253 -2.89 32.12 -6.68
C LEU A 253 -3.90 32.71 -7.66
N ILE A 254 -4.26 31.97 -8.72
CA ILE A 254 -5.26 32.39 -9.69
C ILE A 254 -6.63 32.62 -9.01
N ALA A 255 -7.03 31.73 -8.12
CA ALA A 255 -8.29 31.85 -7.40
C ALA A 255 -8.33 33.14 -6.53
N ILE A 256 -7.22 33.41 -5.82
CA ILE A 256 -7.08 34.62 -5.00
C ILE A 256 -7.15 35.89 -5.89
N ILE A 257 -6.37 35.93 -6.99
CA ILE A 257 -6.38 37.08 -7.91
C ILE A 257 -7.75 37.27 -8.51
N SER A 258 -8.41 36.23 -8.97
CA SER A 258 -9.77 36.28 -9.52
C SER A 258 -10.77 36.81 -8.51
N SER A 259 -10.69 36.33 -7.26
CA SER A 259 -11.56 36.81 -6.16
C SER A 259 -11.36 38.32 -5.87
N LEU A 260 -10.10 38.77 -5.84
CA LEU A 260 -9.76 40.18 -5.62
C LEU A 260 -10.26 41.07 -6.76
N VAL A 261 -10.08 40.63 -8.01
CA VAL A 261 -10.58 41.37 -9.19
C VAL A 261 -12.12 41.55 -9.10
N TRP A 262 -12.82 40.46 -8.78
CA TRP A 262 -14.28 40.50 -8.60
C TRP A 262 -14.71 41.46 -7.45
N ALA A 263 -14.01 41.41 -6.32
CA ALA A 263 -14.31 42.28 -5.16
C ALA A 263 -14.05 43.75 -5.44
N ILE A 264 -13.19 44.09 -6.39
CA ILE A 264 -12.89 45.49 -6.76
C ILE A 264 -13.82 45.95 -7.91
N ALA A 265 -14.27 45.02 -8.78
CA ALA A 265 -15.08 45.33 -9.96
C ALA A 265 -16.59 45.47 -9.66
N ILE A 266 -17.03 45.05 -8.46
CA ILE A 266 -18.40 45.18 -7.95
C ILE A 266 -18.44 46.23 -6.84
#